data_2fb3707597c1bdd515f063a026e7e2dc
#
_entry.id   2fb3707597c1bdd515f063a026e7e2dc
#
_cell.length_a   1.000
_cell.length_b   1.000
_cell.length_c   1.000
_cell.angle_alpha   90.00
_cell.angle_beta   90.00
_cell.angle_gamma   90.00
#
_symmetry.space_group_name_H-M   'P 1'
#
loop_
_entity.id
_entity.type
_entity.pdbx_description
1 polymer ?
#
loop_
_entity_poly.entity_id
_entity_poly.type
_entity_poly.pdbx_seq_one_letter_code
_entity_poly.pdbx_strand_id
1 'polypeptide(L)'
;MSLLEESGLAMSEATDPSIARLAPTHVVAAGVAGFADDLAAQGVPVTRVDWRPPPVGAEGDLADVAVDRRRAEANALAVRRMLAAGCELVDVRPAREVLGLAAGQFLHAGPPIGWGRASGPMRGALIGAALFEGLVETPEEAEAWFGAAGDGDGDIGIDISRADGRDSNTAKTAAKTSAKHSSTTTAPELAPCHHHGGVGPMAGVVSPSMWLFEVRDPVGGGTSWCSLNEGLGKVLRYGAFGPEVVERLRWMAGVLGPMLQRAVRRRGPVDVKAVVAQMLHMGDEGHNRNRAGTLMLLRELLPSLIEGGEDGRELADVVRFVSGNDHFFLNLVMPACKLAGQAASGIAGSTVVTVMARNGTDFGIQTSGTGDRWFTAPANTPEGLFLAGYGPEDANPDIGDSAITETAGVGGFAMAAAPAIARLVGGTAASAVATTRLMYEITLAENPAFTVPALDFRGTPTGIDVSRVVRTGVLPQINTGMAGRVAGTGQVGAGLVTPPMECFTQALGALAELARADEEA
;
A
#
# COMPACT_ATOMS: atom_id res chain seq x y z
N MET A 1 52.97 56.18 34.22
CA MET A 1 52.26 56.12 35.51
C MET A 1 51.02 55.30 35.20
N SER A 2 50.77 54.17 35.68
CA SER A 2 51.14 53.36 36.81
C SER A 2 50.35 52.08 36.63
N LEU A 3 50.99 50.93 36.65
CA LEU A 3 50.74 49.75 37.45
C LEU A 3 49.36 49.16 37.42
N LEU A 4 49.24 48.01 36.76
CA LEU A 4 48.76 46.80 37.46
C LEU A 4 49.45 45.60 36.82
N GLU A 5 50.34 45.05 37.59
CA GLU A 5 51.08 43.80 37.37
C GLU A 5 50.17 42.59 37.50
N GLU A 6 50.37 41.69 36.60
CA GLU A 6 50.44 40.22 36.70
C GLU A 6 50.09 39.57 38.04
N SER A 7 49.08 38.72 37.99
CA SER A 7 49.06 37.54 38.82
C SER A 7 48.87 36.30 37.92
N GLY A 8 50.00 35.78 37.47
CA GLY A 8 50.11 34.47 36.86
C GLY A 8 49.79 33.42 37.87
N LEU A 9 48.62 32.77 37.77
CA LEU A 9 48.36 31.48 38.31
C LEU A 9 48.62 30.45 37.22
N ALA A 10 49.85 29.97 37.14
CA ALA A 10 50.19 28.75 36.45
C ALA A 10 49.46 27.60 37.17
N MET A 11 48.31 27.20 36.63
CA MET A 11 47.75 25.87 36.98
C MET A 11 48.64 24.82 36.35
N SER A 12 49.45 24.20 37.19
CA SER A 12 50.15 22.94 36.92
C SER A 12 49.07 21.88 36.65
N GLU A 13 48.82 21.57 35.38
CA GLU A 13 48.13 20.39 34.99
C GLU A 13 48.99 19.17 35.34
N ALA A 14 48.85 18.69 36.54
CA ALA A 14 49.19 17.31 36.87
C ALA A 14 48.05 16.45 36.37
N THR A 15 48.05 16.11 35.10
CA THR A 15 47.18 15.09 34.53
C THR A 15 47.58 13.77 35.15
N ASP A 16 46.78 13.26 36.08
CA ASP A 16 46.87 11.92 36.60
C ASP A 16 46.90 10.92 35.40
N PRO A 17 48.00 10.13 35.25
CA PRO A 17 48.09 9.18 34.12
C PRO A 17 47.00 8.10 34.11
N SER A 18 46.27 7.91 35.23
CA SER A 18 45.09 7.05 35.28
C SER A 18 43.88 7.62 34.58
N ILE A 19 43.73 8.96 34.50
CA ILE A 19 42.62 9.64 33.80
C ILE A 19 42.87 9.65 32.28
N ALA A 20 44.11 9.74 31.82
CA ALA A 20 44.45 9.69 30.40
C ALA A 20 44.07 8.34 29.74
N ARG A 21 43.94 7.26 30.51
CA ARG A 21 43.46 5.94 30.02
C ARG A 21 41.96 5.87 29.83
N LEU A 22 41.20 6.82 30.34
CA LEU A 22 39.74 6.91 30.23
C LEU A 22 39.29 7.98 29.22
N ALA A 23 40.23 8.70 28.55
CA ALA A 23 39.87 9.67 27.54
C ALA A 23 39.23 8.94 26.35
N PRO A 24 37.95 9.21 26.05
CA PRO A 24 37.27 8.53 24.96
C PRO A 24 37.89 8.96 23.62
N THR A 25 38.26 7.99 22.81
CA THR A 25 38.77 8.21 21.47
C THR A 25 37.67 8.63 20.51
N HIS A 26 36.44 8.33 20.86
CA HIS A 26 35.23 8.68 20.08
C HIS A 26 34.03 8.67 21.03
N VAL A 27 33.14 9.67 20.89
CA VAL A 27 31.90 9.78 21.67
C VAL A 27 30.69 9.68 20.77
N VAL A 28 29.72 8.86 21.16
CA VAL A 28 28.39 8.85 20.58
C VAL A 28 27.48 9.66 21.52
N ALA A 29 26.99 10.79 21.04
CA ALA A 29 26.11 11.67 21.80
C ALA A 29 24.66 11.50 21.35
N ALA A 30 23.78 11.14 22.30
CA ALA A 30 22.34 11.08 22.12
C ALA A 30 21.68 12.05 23.11
N GLY A 31 20.76 12.89 22.65
CA GLY A 31 20.02 13.82 23.50
C GLY A 31 20.45 15.29 23.36
N VAL A 32 20.84 15.96 24.47
CA VAL A 32 21.06 17.42 24.48
C VAL A 32 22.25 17.83 23.62
N ALA A 33 21.98 18.58 22.55
CA ALA A 33 22.99 18.98 21.56
C ALA A 33 24.20 19.72 22.17
N GLY A 34 23.99 20.54 23.22
CA GLY A 34 25.06 21.31 23.89
C GLY A 34 26.22 20.45 24.39
N PHE A 35 25.96 19.26 24.92
CA PHE A 35 27.04 18.36 25.34
C PHE A 35 27.89 17.86 24.18
N ALA A 36 27.24 17.58 23.04
CA ALA A 36 27.95 17.19 21.83
C ALA A 36 28.76 18.35 21.24
N ASP A 37 28.25 19.58 21.32
CA ASP A 37 28.94 20.81 20.88
C ASP A 37 30.17 21.06 21.72
N ASP A 38 30.06 20.96 23.06
CA ASP A 38 31.17 21.18 24.01
C ASP A 38 32.29 20.15 23.79
N LEU A 39 31.95 18.89 23.59
CA LEU A 39 32.95 17.84 23.30
C LEU A 39 33.64 18.05 21.95
N ALA A 40 32.87 18.44 20.93
CA ALA A 40 33.42 18.73 19.61
C ALA A 40 34.34 19.96 19.65
N ALA A 41 34.01 20.99 20.44
CA ALA A 41 34.86 22.17 20.67
C ALA A 41 36.18 21.80 21.36
N GLN A 42 36.22 20.74 22.16
CA GLN A 42 37.41 20.20 22.78
C GLN A 42 38.20 19.24 21.88
N GLY A 43 37.81 19.09 20.60
CA GLY A 43 38.50 18.26 19.63
C GLY A 43 38.20 16.75 19.76
N VAL A 44 37.21 16.36 20.56
CA VAL A 44 36.79 14.97 20.67
C VAL A 44 35.91 14.62 19.47
N PRO A 45 36.20 13.53 18.73
CA PRO A 45 35.32 13.05 17.65
C PRO A 45 33.96 12.66 18.21
N VAL A 46 32.89 13.33 17.78
CA VAL A 46 31.51 13.09 18.25
C VAL A 46 30.62 12.66 17.10
N THR A 47 30.00 11.50 17.22
CA THR A 47 28.87 11.09 16.39
C THR A 47 27.56 11.47 17.12
N ARG A 48 26.76 12.30 16.50
CA ARG A 48 25.45 12.69 17.04
C ARG A 48 24.39 11.70 16.58
N VAL A 49 23.58 11.22 17.51
CA VAL A 49 22.46 10.33 17.26
C VAL A 49 21.19 11.03 17.70
N ASP A 50 20.23 11.20 16.79
CA ASP A 50 18.87 11.60 17.13
C ASP A 50 18.14 10.40 17.73
N TRP A 51 18.44 10.13 19.01
CA TRP A 51 17.84 9.03 19.73
C TRP A 51 16.51 9.47 20.34
N ARG A 52 15.49 8.66 20.10
CA ARG A 52 14.18 8.78 20.74
C ARG A 52 13.92 7.48 21.52
N PRO A 53 13.33 7.56 22.73
CA PRO A 53 12.93 6.36 23.43
C PRO A 53 11.90 5.60 22.59
N PRO A 54 11.97 4.26 22.53
CA PRO A 54 10.92 3.46 21.92
C PRO A 54 9.58 3.66 22.68
N PRO A 55 8.44 3.31 22.08
CA PRO A 55 7.16 3.30 22.76
C PRO A 55 7.25 2.52 24.07
N VAL A 56 6.58 3.03 25.11
CA VAL A 56 6.59 2.42 26.44
C VAL A 56 6.13 0.95 26.35
N GLY A 57 6.94 0.05 26.91
CA GLY A 57 6.66 -1.40 26.93
C GLY A 57 7.20 -2.18 25.74
N ALA A 58 7.77 -1.52 24.72
CA ALA A 58 8.33 -2.21 23.56
C ALA A 58 9.80 -2.66 23.74
N GLU A 59 10.45 -2.28 24.82
CA GLU A 59 11.89 -2.54 25.05
C GLU A 59 12.20 -4.03 25.12
N GLY A 60 11.37 -4.81 25.83
CA GLY A 60 11.50 -6.27 25.95
C GLY A 60 11.36 -6.96 24.60
N ASP A 61 10.32 -6.65 23.85
CA ASP A 61 10.06 -7.23 22.53
C ASP A 61 11.15 -6.86 21.51
N LEU A 62 11.68 -5.61 21.58
CA LEU A 62 12.83 -5.20 20.76
C LEU A 62 14.08 -6.03 21.09
N ALA A 63 14.32 -6.31 22.39
CA ALA A 63 15.44 -7.12 22.82
C ALA A 63 15.31 -8.57 22.31
N ASP A 64 14.14 -9.19 22.48
CA ASP A 64 13.87 -10.58 22.06
C ASP A 64 14.01 -10.73 20.53
N VAL A 65 13.43 -9.81 19.76
CA VAL A 65 13.58 -9.81 18.30
C VAL A 65 15.04 -9.52 17.90
N ALA A 66 15.79 -8.72 18.66
CA ALA A 66 17.19 -8.42 18.36
C ALA A 66 18.11 -9.63 18.50
N VAL A 67 17.84 -10.53 19.44
CA VAL A 67 18.66 -11.74 19.69
C VAL A 67 18.22 -12.94 18.85
N ASP A 68 17.07 -12.91 18.18
CA ASP A 68 16.64 -13.98 17.26
C ASP A 68 17.69 -14.19 16.16
N ARG A 69 18.38 -15.35 16.22
CA ARG A 69 19.46 -15.71 15.30
C ARG A 69 19.03 -15.83 13.85
N ARG A 70 17.74 -16.13 13.60
CA ARG A 70 17.16 -16.28 12.24
C ARG A 70 16.97 -14.94 11.57
N ARG A 71 16.72 -13.86 12.32
CA ARG A 71 16.28 -12.56 11.82
C ARG A 71 17.12 -12.01 10.68
N ALA A 72 18.44 -12.02 10.82
CA ALA A 72 19.33 -11.43 9.81
C ALA A 72 19.21 -12.13 8.46
N GLU A 73 19.23 -13.47 8.46
CA GLU A 73 19.11 -14.28 7.25
C GLU A 73 17.67 -14.25 6.68
N ALA A 74 16.65 -14.32 7.55
CA ALA A 74 15.25 -14.25 7.19
C ALA A 74 14.91 -12.91 6.52
N ASN A 75 15.34 -11.79 7.10
CA ASN A 75 15.18 -10.46 6.53
C ASN A 75 15.91 -10.33 5.18
N ALA A 76 17.15 -10.81 5.09
CA ALA A 76 17.90 -10.81 3.85
C ALA A 76 17.21 -11.65 2.76
N LEU A 77 16.61 -12.79 3.13
CA LEU A 77 15.84 -13.63 2.21
C LEU A 77 14.55 -12.93 1.77
N ALA A 78 13.78 -12.37 2.72
CA ALA A 78 12.53 -11.66 2.44
C ALA A 78 12.76 -10.51 1.45
N VAL A 79 13.75 -9.66 1.73
CA VAL A 79 14.11 -8.54 0.87
C VAL A 79 14.61 -9.01 -0.50
N ARG A 80 15.46 -10.03 -0.58
CA ARG A 80 15.89 -10.58 -1.88
C ARG A 80 14.72 -11.06 -2.73
N ARG A 81 13.75 -11.77 -2.12
CA ARG A 81 12.55 -12.23 -2.83
C ARG A 81 11.69 -11.05 -3.29
N MET A 82 11.46 -10.06 -2.42
CA MET A 82 10.72 -8.83 -2.75
C MET A 82 11.34 -8.09 -3.94
N LEU A 83 12.66 -7.91 -3.94
CA LEU A 83 13.38 -7.22 -5.02
C LEU A 83 13.41 -8.03 -6.32
N ALA A 84 13.48 -9.36 -6.23
CA ALA A 84 13.52 -10.26 -7.38
C ALA A 84 12.15 -10.42 -8.05
N ALA A 85 11.04 -10.22 -7.33
CA ALA A 85 9.70 -10.38 -7.86
C ALA A 85 9.52 -9.57 -9.15
N GLY A 86 9.03 -10.24 -10.20
CA GLY A 86 8.63 -9.62 -11.45
C GLY A 86 7.16 -9.19 -11.41
N CYS A 87 6.71 -8.51 -12.44
CA CYS A 87 5.29 -8.27 -12.65
C CYS A 87 4.98 -8.08 -14.13
N GLU A 88 4.15 -8.96 -14.66
CA GLU A 88 3.63 -8.89 -16.02
C GLU A 88 2.11 -8.80 -16.00
N LEU A 89 1.52 -7.83 -16.71
CA LEU A 89 0.09 -7.83 -17.02
C LEU A 89 -0.14 -8.91 -18.08
N VAL A 90 -0.89 -9.96 -17.71
CA VAL A 90 -1.11 -11.14 -18.56
C VAL A 90 -2.52 -11.22 -19.15
N ASP A 91 -3.52 -10.67 -18.46
CA ASP A 91 -4.92 -10.66 -18.94
C ASP A 91 -5.74 -9.56 -18.25
N VAL A 92 -6.96 -9.37 -18.75
CA VAL A 92 -8.01 -8.54 -18.12
C VAL A 92 -9.29 -9.35 -18.13
N ARG A 93 -9.88 -9.64 -16.95
CA ARG A 93 -10.98 -10.61 -16.84
C ARG A 93 -12.01 -10.22 -15.78
N PRO A 94 -13.29 -10.65 -15.90
CA PRO A 94 -14.28 -10.43 -14.85
C PRO A 94 -13.91 -11.15 -13.55
N ALA A 95 -14.20 -10.53 -12.41
CA ALA A 95 -13.89 -11.09 -11.09
C ALA A 95 -14.52 -12.48 -10.85
N ARG A 96 -15.75 -12.69 -11.32
CA ARG A 96 -16.40 -14.00 -11.23
C ARG A 96 -15.65 -15.15 -11.92
N GLU A 97 -14.90 -14.84 -12.99
CA GLU A 97 -14.13 -15.87 -13.72
C GLU A 97 -12.79 -16.17 -13.07
N VAL A 98 -12.21 -15.18 -12.43
CA VAL A 98 -10.86 -15.22 -11.88
C VAL A 98 -10.86 -15.66 -10.42
N LEU A 99 -11.75 -15.04 -9.63
CA LEU A 99 -11.83 -15.22 -8.18
C LEU A 99 -12.96 -16.19 -7.78
N GLY A 100 -13.79 -16.59 -8.72
CA GLY A 100 -14.96 -17.45 -8.45
C GLY A 100 -16.05 -16.74 -7.63
N LEU A 101 -16.07 -15.41 -7.61
CA LEU A 101 -17.07 -14.66 -6.86
C LEU A 101 -18.48 -14.95 -7.34
N ALA A 102 -19.36 -15.31 -6.40
CA ALA A 102 -20.79 -15.51 -6.62
C ALA A 102 -21.58 -14.21 -6.40
N ALA A 103 -22.83 -14.20 -6.84
CA ALA A 103 -23.74 -13.08 -6.55
C ALA A 103 -23.89 -12.89 -5.03
N GLY A 104 -23.77 -11.65 -4.57
CA GLY A 104 -23.81 -11.30 -3.14
C GLY A 104 -22.46 -11.36 -2.43
N GLN A 105 -21.39 -11.82 -3.07
CA GLN A 105 -20.03 -11.76 -2.54
C GLN A 105 -19.32 -10.51 -3.04
N PHE A 106 -18.68 -9.78 -2.11
CA PHE A 106 -17.95 -8.55 -2.38
C PHE A 106 -16.59 -8.58 -1.70
N LEU A 107 -15.58 -8.11 -2.41
CA LEU A 107 -14.28 -7.83 -1.79
C LEU A 107 -14.20 -6.34 -1.43
N HIS A 108 -13.31 -6.01 -0.49
CA HIS A 108 -13.05 -4.63 -0.06
C HIS A 108 -11.58 -4.42 0.28
N ALA A 109 -11.15 -3.16 0.36
CA ALA A 109 -9.80 -2.78 0.78
C ALA A 109 -9.63 -2.92 2.31
N GLY A 110 -8.37 -3.10 2.73
CA GLY A 110 -7.95 -3.09 4.14
C GLY A 110 -8.12 -4.42 4.86
N PRO A 111 -7.91 -4.41 6.18
CA PRO A 111 -8.15 -5.56 7.04
C PRO A 111 -9.65 -5.90 7.10
N PRO A 112 -10.03 -7.12 7.58
CA PRO A 112 -11.43 -7.54 7.71
C PRO A 112 -12.29 -6.51 8.45
N ILE A 113 -13.49 -6.24 7.93
CA ILE A 113 -14.45 -5.34 8.55
C ILE A 113 -15.88 -5.73 8.16
N GLY A 114 -16.78 -5.72 9.13
CA GLY A 114 -18.22 -5.91 8.90
C GLY A 114 -18.93 -4.61 8.53
N TRP A 115 -20.17 -4.73 8.01
CA TRP A 115 -20.98 -3.59 7.58
C TRP A 115 -21.19 -2.54 8.67
N GLY A 116 -21.44 -2.97 9.92
CA GLY A 116 -21.71 -2.05 11.04
C GLY A 116 -20.56 -1.09 11.34
N ARG A 117 -19.31 -1.51 11.08
CA ARG A 117 -18.10 -0.71 11.28
C ARG A 117 -17.58 -0.05 9.99
N ALA A 118 -18.12 -0.42 8.82
CA ALA A 118 -17.67 0.10 7.54
C ALA A 118 -17.81 1.62 7.47
N SER A 119 -16.78 2.30 6.97
CA SER A 119 -16.75 3.75 6.78
C SER A 119 -17.75 4.23 5.72
N GLY A 120 -18.08 5.53 5.71
CA GLY A 120 -18.99 6.09 4.72
C GLY A 120 -18.60 5.77 3.27
N PRO A 121 -17.36 6.02 2.84
CA PRO A 121 -16.94 5.67 1.47
C PRO A 121 -16.98 4.15 1.21
N MET A 122 -16.69 3.30 2.20
CA MET A 122 -16.83 1.85 2.05
C MET A 122 -18.28 1.44 1.84
N ARG A 123 -19.20 1.95 2.70
CA ARG A 123 -20.64 1.70 2.54
C ARG A 123 -21.16 2.19 1.20
N GLY A 124 -20.79 3.41 0.79
CA GLY A 124 -21.20 3.95 -0.50
C GLY A 124 -20.72 3.10 -1.68
N ALA A 125 -19.50 2.59 -1.62
CA ALA A 125 -18.97 1.71 -2.67
C ALA A 125 -19.68 0.34 -2.70
N LEU A 126 -20.02 -0.24 -1.55
CA LEU A 126 -20.80 -1.48 -1.47
C LEU A 126 -22.22 -1.30 -2.00
N ILE A 127 -22.90 -0.19 -1.65
CA ILE A 127 -24.22 0.19 -2.20
C ILE A 127 -24.13 0.29 -3.72
N GLY A 128 -23.16 1.04 -4.24
CA GLY A 128 -23.00 1.20 -5.69
C GLY A 128 -22.68 -0.11 -6.40
N ALA A 129 -21.91 -1.00 -5.79
CA ALA A 129 -21.64 -2.33 -6.35
C ALA A 129 -22.90 -3.22 -6.38
N ALA A 130 -23.73 -3.20 -5.34
CA ALA A 130 -25.00 -3.92 -5.31
C ALA A 130 -25.99 -3.41 -6.38
N LEU A 131 -26.07 -2.08 -6.59
CA LEU A 131 -26.83 -1.46 -7.66
C LEU A 131 -26.29 -1.83 -9.06
N PHE A 132 -24.97 -1.87 -9.21
CA PHE A 132 -24.32 -2.27 -10.47
C PHE A 132 -24.61 -3.72 -10.84
N GLU A 133 -24.57 -4.64 -9.85
CA GLU A 133 -24.89 -6.06 -10.05
C GLU A 133 -26.40 -6.31 -10.22
N GLY A 134 -27.25 -5.31 -9.95
CA GLY A 134 -28.72 -5.44 -10.02
C GLY A 134 -29.30 -6.32 -8.93
N LEU A 135 -28.63 -6.40 -7.78
CA LEU A 135 -29.08 -7.16 -6.60
C LEU A 135 -30.12 -6.39 -5.79
N VAL A 136 -30.14 -5.08 -5.93
CA VAL A 136 -31.05 -4.13 -5.33
C VAL A 136 -31.43 -3.03 -6.34
N GLU A 137 -32.57 -2.38 -6.14
CA GLU A 137 -33.04 -1.30 -7.05
C GLU A 137 -32.71 0.09 -6.49
N THR A 138 -32.63 0.24 -5.17
CA THR A 138 -32.38 1.53 -4.50
C THR A 138 -31.24 1.46 -3.49
N PRO A 139 -30.62 2.61 -3.16
CA PRO A 139 -29.61 2.67 -2.09
C PRO A 139 -30.16 2.23 -0.73
N GLU A 140 -31.42 2.56 -0.41
CA GLU A 140 -32.08 2.19 0.85
C GLU A 140 -32.25 0.68 0.97
N GLU A 141 -32.61 0.00 -0.13
CA GLU A 141 -32.65 -1.45 -0.19
C GLU A 141 -31.27 -2.07 0.03
N ALA A 142 -30.20 -1.48 -0.55
CA ALA A 142 -28.84 -1.92 -0.34
C ALA A 142 -28.44 -1.80 1.14
N GLU A 143 -28.69 -0.64 1.78
CA GLU A 143 -28.41 -0.43 3.20
C GLU A 143 -29.12 -1.46 4.08
N ALA A 144 -30.40 -1.71 3.81
CA ALA A 144 -31.18 -2.70 4.53
C ALA A 144 -30.63 -4.12 4.34
N TRP A 145 -30.24 -4.47 3.12
CA TRP A 145 -29.71 -5.77 2.78
C TRP A 145 -28.34 -6.06 3.44
N PHE A 146 -27.39 -5.11 3.36
CA PHE A 146 -26.12 -5.22 4.06
C PHE A 146 -26.30 -5.19 5.59
N GLY A 147 -27.22 -4.35 6.10
CA GLY A 147 -27.51 -4.26 7.53
C GLY A 147 -28.12 -5.55 8.11
N ALA A 148 -28.88 -6.31 7.33
CA ALA A 148 -29.48 -7.56 7.76
C ALA A 148 -28.47 -8.72 7.88
N ALA A 149 -27.27 -8.61 7.28
CA ALA A 149 -26.23 -9.63 7.37
C ALA A 149 -25.55 -9.69 8.75
N GLY A 150 -25.76 -8.65 9.61
CA GLY A 150 -25.15 -8.57 10.94
C GLY A 150 -23.66 -8.18 10.90
N ASP A 151 -23.11 -7.88 12.07
CA ASP A 151 -21.67 -7.56 12.26
C ASP A 151 -20.81 -8.83 12.35
N GLY A 152 -21.05 -9.81 11.47
CA GLY A 152 -20.21 -10.99 11.44
C GLY A 152 -18.77 -10.57 11.07
N ASP A 153 -17.85 -10.62 12.03
CA ASP A 153 -16.40 -10.71 11.79
C ASP A 153 -16.11 -12.07 11.12
N GLY A 154 -16.78 -12.33 10.00
CA GLY A 154 -16.69 -13.61 9.29
C GLY A 154 -15.42 -13.64 8.46
N ASP A 155 -14.43 -14.37 8.95
CA ASP A 155 -13.43 -14.96 8.08
C ASP A 155 -14.16 -15.96 7.18
N ILE A 156 -14.52 -15.49 5.97
CA ILE A 156 -15.20 -16.34 4.99
C ILE A 156 -14.13 -17.25 4.42
N GLY A 157 -14.08 -18.48 4.92
CA GLY A 157 -13.26 -19.56 4.37
C GLY A 157 -13.67 -19.89 2.94
N ILE A 158 -13.23 -19.09 1.98
CA ILE A 158 -13.31 -19.45 0.56
C ILE A 158 -12.18 -20.43 0.28
N ASP A 159 -12.54 -21.65 -0.11
CA ASP A 159 -11.62 -22.72 -0.47
C ASP A 159 -10.80 -22.35 -1.72
N ILE A 160 -9.59 -21.85 -1.51
CA ILE A 160 -8.65 -21.43 -2.55
C ILE A 160 -8.07 -22.63 -3.33
N SER A 161 -8.37 -23.87 -2.95
CA SER A 161 -7.81 -25.08 -3.59
C SER A 161 -8.22 -25.27 -5.06
N ARG A 162 -9.15 -24.46 -5.59
CA ARG A 162 -9.62 -24.50 -6.97
C ARG A 162 -8.87 -23.59 -7.95
N ALA A 163 -7.94 -22.76 -7.50
CA ALA A 163 -7.20 -21.84 -8.38
C ALA A 163 -5.94 -22.45 -9.03
N ASP A 164 -5.46 -23.60 -8.53
CA ASP A 164 -4.37 -24.34 -9.16
C ASP A 164 -4.92 -25.27 -10.24
N GLY A 165 -4.79 -24.84 -11.51
CA GLY A 165 -5.15 -25.61 -12.69
C GLY A 165 -4.38 -26.92 -12.82
N ARG A 166 -4.72 -27.93 -12.01
CA ARG A 166 -4.40 -29.33 -12.28
C ARG A 166 -5.68 -30.06 -12.60
N ASP A 167 -5.78 -30.46 -13.86
CA ASP A 167 -6.82 -31.32 -14.40
C ASP A 167 -7.11 -32.54 -13.51
N SER A 168 -8.32 -32.64 -13.01
CA SER A 168 -8.95 -33.96 -12.78
C SER A 168 -10.33 -33.99 -13.42
N ASN A 169 -10.38 -34.71 -14.49
CA ASN A 169 -11.48 -35.01 -15.36
C ASN A 169 -12.60 -35.75 -14.59
N THR A 170 -13.69 -35.05 -14.25
CA THR A 170 -15.01 -35.72 -14.04
C THR A 170 -16.13 -34.76 -14.48
N ALA A 171 -16.41 -34.84 -15.76
CA ALA A 171 -17.67 -34.35 -16.32
C ALA A 171 -18.84 -35.19 -15.80
N LYS A 172 -19.85 -34.55 -15.19
CA LYS A 172 -21.24 -34.99 -15.29
C LYS A 172 -22.25 -33.88 -15.05
N THR A 173 -22.94 -33.56 -16.12
CA THR A 173 -24.37 -33.24 -16.25
C THR A 173 -24.84 -31.87 -15.70
N ALA A 174 -24.80 -30.87 -16.57
CA ALA A 174 -25.60 -29.66 -16.43
C ALA A 174 -27.06 -29.93 -16.79
N ALA A 175 -27.95 -29.83 -15.82
CA ALA A 175 -29.39 -29.76 -16.06
C ALA A 175 -29.75 -28.30 -16.40
N LYS A 176 -30.32 -28.09 -17.60
CA LYS A 176 -31.04 -26.89 -17.98
C LYS A 176 -32.24 -26.72 -17.05
N THR A 177 -32.26 -25.65 -16.24
CA THR A 177 -33.50 -25.23 -15.59
C THR A 177 -33.72 -23.74 -15.85
N SER A 178 -34.84 -23.49 -16.46
CA SER A 178 -35.45 -22.18 -16.76
C SER A 178 -35.50 -21.30 -15.52
N ALA A 179 -34.96 -20.07 -15.61
CA ALA A 179 -35.01 -19.06 -14.57
C ALA A 179 -36.44 -18.59 -14.33
N LYS A 180 -37.02 -19.05 -13.22
CA LYS A 180 -38.09 -18.32 -12.53
C LYS A 180 -37.42 -17.51 -11.44
N HIS A 181 -37.67 -16.20 -11.43
CA HIS A 181 -37.30 -15.29 -10.34
C HIS A 181 -37.86 -15.84 -9.02
N SER A 182 -37.00 -16.46 -8.24
CA SER A 182 -37.24 -16.76 -6.84
C SER A 182 -36.31 -15.86 -6.04
N SER A 183 -36.87 -14.88 -5.35
CA SER A 183 -36.19 -13.97 -4.46
C SER A 183 -35.76 -14.69 -3.16
N THR A 184 -34.68 -15.44 -3.24
CA THR A 184 -33.88 -15.82 -2.06
C THR A 184 -32.55 -15.09 -2.22
N THR A 185 -32.54 -13.82 -1.86
CA THR A 185 -31.30 -13.04 -1.77
C THR A 185 -30.50 -13.63 -0.62
N THR A 186 -29.44 -14.36 -0.95
CA THR A 186 -28.42 -14.80 0.01
C THR A 186 -27.89 -13.56 0.74
N ALA A 187 -27.61 -13.67 2.04
CA ALA A 187 -27.01 -12.55 2.78
C ALA A 187 -25.69 -12.12 2.09
N PRO A 188 -25.39 -10.82 2.07
CA PRO A 188 -24.14 -10.34 1.47
C PRO A 188 -22.95 -10.81 2.28
N GLU A 189 -21.89 -11.19 1.58
CA GLU A 189 -20.62 -11.65 2.15
C GLU A 189 -19.52 -10.68 1.79
N LEU A 190 -18.71 -10.28 2.77
CA LEU A 190 -17.60 -9.32 2.63
C LEU A 190 -16.27 -10.01 2.96
N ALA A 191 -15.24 -9.77 2.14
CA ALA A 191 -13.89 -10.26 2.40
C ALA A 191 -12.83 -9.24 1.93
N PRO A 192 -11.65 -9.17 2.61
CA PRO A 192 -10.54 -8.36 2.14
C PRO A 192 -10.01 -8.80 0.77
N CYS A 193 -9.68 -7.85 -0.11
CA CYS A 193 -8.97 -8.13 -1.38
C CYS A 193 -7.69 -8.94 -1.14
N HIS A 194 -6.97 -8.64 -0.06
CA HIS A 194 -5.72 -9.32 0.31
C HIS A 194 -5.88 -10.83 0.55
N HIS A 195 -7.03 -11.30 1.04
CA HIS A 195 -7.31 -12.71 1.27
C HIS A 195 -7.46 -13.50 -0.05
N HIS A 196 -7.73 -12.78 -1.15
CA HIS A 196 -7.85 -13.35 -2.51
C HIS A 196 -6.66 -13.00 -3.41
N GLY A 197 -5.52 -12.61 -2.83
CA GLY A 197 -4.33 -12.22 -3.58
C GLY A 197 -4.47 -10.90 -4.35
N GLY A 198 -5.55 -10.15 -4.13
CA GLY A 198 -5.85 -8.88 -4.79
C GLY A 198 -5.57 -7.66 -3.93
N VAL A 199 -5.76 -6.50 -4.54
CA VAL A 199 -5.67 -5.17 -3.92
C VAL A 199 -6.67 -4.22 -4.56
N GLY A 200 -7.24 -3.31 -3.77
CA GLY A 200 -8.21 -2.34 -4.25
C GLY A 200 -7.90 -0.90 -3.80
N PRO A 201 -7.87 0.10 -4.71
CA PRO A 201 -7.65 1.48 -4.34
C PRO A 201 -8.88 2.06 -3.63
N MET A 202 -8.68 2.89 -2.63
CA MET A 202 -9.73 3.52 -1.83
C MET A 202 -10.66 2.47 -1.20
N ALA A 203 -11.99 2.51 -1.36
CA ALA A 203 -12.87 1.46 -0.84
C ALA A 203 -12.55 0.06 -1.38
N GLY A 204 -11.91 -0.02 -2.55
CA GLY A 204 -11.42 -1.27 -3.12
C GLY A 204 -12.49 -2.32 -3.38
N VAL A 205 -13.76 -1.90 -3.48
CA VAL A 205 -14.87 -2.83 -3.66
C VAL A 205 -14.78 -3.51 -5.03
N VAL A 206 -14.84 -4.84 -4.99
CA VAL A 206 -14.91 -5.70 -6.17
C VAL A 206 -16.15 -6.57 -6.06
N SER A 207 -16.94 -6.60 -7.14
CA SER A 207 -18.11 -7.46 -7.29
C SER A 207 -17.96 -8.39 -8.50
N PRO A 208 -18.76 -9.46 -8.65
CA PRO A 208 -18.57 -10.51 -9.65
C PRO A 208 -18.43 -10.03 -11.10
N SER A 209 -19.16 -8.98 -11.50
CA SER A 209 -19.17 -8.46 -12.87
C SER A 209 -18.11 -7.40 -13.16
N MET A 210 -17.36 -6.94 -12.13
CA MET A 210 -16.25 -6.00 -12.30
C MET A 210 -15.06 -6.68 -12.97
N TRP A 211 -14.37 -5.94 -13.84
CA TRP A 211 -13.17 -6.42 -14.52
C TRP A 211 -11.91 -6.12 -13.74
N LEU A 212 -10.99 -7.07 -13.75
CA LEU A 212 -9.71 -7.03 -13.04
C LEU A 212 -8.55 -7.09 -14.02
N PHE A 213 -7.48 -6.34 -13.74
CA PHE A 213 -6.16 -6.63 -14.26
C PHE A 213 -5.63 -7.90 -13.59
N GLU A 214 -5.20 -8.86 -14.37
CA GLU A 214 -4.48 -10.05 -13.93
C GLU A 214 -3.00 -9.84 -14.16
N VAL A 215 -2.21 -9.86 -13.08
CA VAL A 215 -0.76 -9.77 -13.15
C VAL A 215 -0.11 -11.01 -12.58
N ARG A 216 1.05 -11.36 -13.11
CA ARG A 216 1.82 -12.54 -12.71
C ARG A 216 3.27 -12.19 -12.43
N ASP A 217 3.84 -12.83 -11.42
CA ASP A 217 5.28 -12.82 -11.22
C ASP A 217 5.92 -13.96 -12.04
N PRO A 218 6.66 -13.65 -13.13
CA PRO A 218 7.32 -14.67 -13.95
C PRO A 218 8.52 -15.32 -13.24
N VAL A 219 8.98 -14.77 -12.10
CA VAL A 219 10.12 -15.27 -11.32
C VAL A 219 9.66 -16.17 -10.19
N GLY A 220 8.76 -15.68 -9.33
CA GLY A 220 8.25 -16.38 -8.15
C GLY A 220 6.98 -17.19 -8.40
N GLY A 221 6.29 -16.99 -9.52
CA GLY A 221 5.08 -17.74 -9.92
C GLY A 221 3.78 -17.27 -9.24
N GLY A 222 3.81 -16.18 -8.46
CA GLY A 222 2.62 -15.60 -7.83
C GLY A 222 1.71 -14.89 -8.84
N THR A 223 0.43 -14.74 -8.47
CA THR A 223 -0.55 -13.91 -9.20
C THR A 223 -1.18 -12.88 -8.28
N SER A 224 -1.57 -11.73 -8.84
CA SER A 224 -2.29 -10.68 -8.12
C SER A 224 -3.29 -9.99 -9.04
N TRP A 225 -4.20 -9.22 -8.45
CA TRP A 225 -5.34 -8.65 -9.14
C TRP A 225 -5.63 -7.24 -8.62
N CYS A 226 -6.14 -6.38 -9.50
CA CYS A 226 -6.75 -5.11 -9.14
C CYS A 226 -7.86 -4.77 -10.11
N SER A 227 -8.95 -4.13 -9.63
CA SER A 227 -10.02 -3.64 -10.50
C SER A 227 -9.51 -2.61 -11.50
N LEU A 228 -10.24 -2.40 -12.60
CA LEU A 228 -9.97 -1.28 -13.51
C LEU A 228 -10.21 0.06 -12.80
N ASN A 229 -9.39 1.06 -13.08
CA ASN A 229 -9.47 2.37 -12.43
C ASN A 229 -10.53 3.27 -13.06
N GLU A 230 -11.49 3.72 -12.25
CA GLU A 230 -12.63 4.55 -12.68
C GLU A 230 -12.31 6.04 -12.87
N GLY A 231 -11.14 6.49 -12.47
CA GLY A 231 -10.74 7.90 -12.42
C GLY A 231 -10.83 8.53 -11.04
N LEU A 232 -10.93 9.85 -11.00
CA LEU A 232 -10.99 10.69 -9.81
C LEU A 232 -12.37 11.33 -9.63
N GLY A 233 -12.62 11.91 -8.46
CA GLY A 233 -13.85 12.65 -8.15
C GLY A 233 -14.99 11.77 -7.68
N LYS A 234 -16.17 11.89 -8.27
CA LYS A 234 -17.37 11.08 -7.96
C LYS A 234 -17.31 9.75 -8.72
N VAL A 235 -16.67 8.78 -8.10
CA VAL A 235 -16.50 7.40 -8.60
C VAL A 235 -16.71 6.40 -7.46
N LEU A 236 -16.99 5.13 -7.80
CA LEU A 236 -17.32 4.09 -6.82
C LEU A 236 -16.24 3.95 -5.76
N ARG A 237 -14.98 3.87 -6.16
CA ARG A 237 -13.86 3.68 -5.23
C ARG A 237 -13.75 4.76 -4.15
N TYR A 238 -14.24 5.97 -4.41
CA TYR A 238 -14.38 7.04 -3.40
C TYR A 238 -15.75 7.04 -2.69
N GLY A 239 -16.54 5.99 -2.84
CA GLY A 239 -17.83 5.81 -2.18
C GLY A 239 -18.99 6.53 -2.84
N ALA A 240 -18.86 7.02 -4.08
CA ALA A 240 -19.99 7.56 -4.84
C ALA A 240 -20.77 6.43 -5.52
N PHE A 241 -22.11 6.55 -5.60
CA PHE A 241 -22.99 5.52 -6.12
C PHE A 241 -24.19 6.06 -6.93
N GLY A 242 -24.12 7.31 -7.38
CA GLY A 242 -25.17 7.89 -8.23
C GLY A 242 -25.33 7.16 -9.58
N PRO A 243 -26.43 7.42 -10.31
CA PRO A 243 -26.71 6.78 -11.60
C PRO A 243 -25.54 6.88 -12.58
N GLU A 244 -24.85 8.01 -12.61
CA GLU A 244 -23.67 8.27 -13.45
C GLU A 244 -22.49 7.33 -13.11
N VAL A 245 -22.35 6.92 -11.84
CA VAL A 245 -21.33 5.98 -11.40
C VAL A 245 -21.68 4.58 -11.88
N VAL A 246 -22.93 4.16 -11.69
CA VAL A 246 -23.41 2.84 -12.11
C VAL A 246 -23.34 2.70 -13.64
N GLU A 247 -23.70 3.75 -14.38
CA GLU A 247 -23.61 3.77 -15.85
C GLU A 247 -22.14 3.65 -16.31
N ARG A 248 -21.21 4.35 -15.67
CA ARG A 248 -19.76 4.21 -15.93
C ARG A 248 -19.29 2.78 -15.69
N LEU A 249 -19.67 2.15 -14.58
CA LEU A 249 -19.32 0.75 -14.31
C LEU A 249 -19.88 -0.20 -15.38
N ARG A 250 -21.11 0.01 -15.84
CA ARG A 250 -21.70 -0.77 -16.94
C ARG A 250 -20.93 -0.60 -18.25
N TRP A 251 -20.52 0.64 -18.57
CA TRP A 251 -19.67 0.89 -19.73
C TRP A 251 -18.29 0.24 -19.57
N MET A 252 -17.69 0.32 -18.39
CA MET A 252 -16.41 -0.36 -18.11
C MET A 252 -16.53 -1.87 -18.25
N ALA A 253 -17.65 -2.45 -17.82
CA ALA A 253 -17.89 -3.90 -17.92
C ALA A 253 -18.23 -4.34 -19.36
N GLY A 254 -18.96 -3.53 -20.13
CA GLY A 254 -19.43 -3.88 -21.47
C GLY A 254 -18.47 -3.50 -22.60
N VAL A 255 -17.66 -2.47 -22.42
CA VAL A 255 -16.78 -1.92 -23.48
C VAL A 255 -15.31 -1.95 -23.08
N LEU A 256 -14.93 -1.25 -21.99
CA LEU A 256 -13.53 -1.07 -21.61
C LEU A 256 -12.84 -2.40 -21.30
N GLY A 257 -13.41 -3.21 -20.40
CA GLY A 257 -12.84 -4.50 -19.98
C GLY A 257 -12.64 -5.47 -21.15
N PRO A 258 -13.69 -5.77 -21.94
CA PRO A 258 -13.56 -6.64 -23.11
C PRO A 258 -12.53 -6.15 -24.13
N MET A 259 -12.45 -4.83 -24.37
CA MET A 259 -11.51 -4.25 -25.33
C MET A 259 -10.06 -4.38 -24.83
N LEU A 260 -9.82 -4.07 -23.54
CA LEU A 260 -8.50 -4.26 -22.91
C LEU A 260 -8.08 -5.73 -22.92
N GLN A 261 -8.99 -6.65 -22.62
CA GLN A 261 -8.71 -8.10 -22.69
C GLN A 261 -8.19 -8.51 -24.05
N ARG A 262 -8.94 -8.13 -25.11
CA ARG A 262 -8.53 -8.47 -26.48
C ARG A 262 -7.17 -7.86 -26.85
N ALA A 263 -6.93 -6.61 -26.42
CA ALA A 263 -5.66 -5.93 -26.67
C ALA A 263 -4.49 -6.59 -25.94
N VAL A 264 -4.63 -6.92 -24.67
CA VAL A 264 -3.59 -7.60 -23.89
C VAL A 264 -3.31 -8.99 -24.45
N ARG A 265 -4.35 -9.78 -24.76
CA ARG A 265 -4.19 -11.13 -25.34
C ARG A 265 -3.51 -11.10 -26.71
N ARG A 266 -3.78 -10.08 -27.52
CA ARG A 266 -3.15 -9.91 -28.85
C ARG A 266 -1.69 -9.49 -28.75
N ARG A 267 -1.39 -8.52 -27.86
CA ARG A 267 -0.03 -8.02 -27.64
C ARG A 267 0.85 -9.05 -26.94
N GLY A 268 0.30 -9.82 -26.03
CA GLY A 268 1.02 -10.60 -25.04
C GLY A 268 1.37 -9.80 -23.78
N PRO A 269 2.10 -10.41 -22.82
CA PRO A 269 2.37 -9.80 -21.52
C PRO A 269 3.05 -8.43 -21.61
N VAL A 270 2.69 -7.51 -20.68
CA VAL A 270 3.31 -6.19 -20.50
C VAL A 270 4.16 -6.22 -19.23
N ASP A 271 5.45 -5.92 -19.32
CA ASP A 271 6.33 -5.79 -18.17
C ASP A 271 5.97 -4.52 -17.36
N VAL A 272 5.15 -4.71 -16.33
CA VAL A 272 4.69 -3.63 -15.44
C VAL A 272 5.85 -3.07 -14.62
N LYS A 273 6.78 -3.93 -14.17
CA LYS A 273 7.94 -3.50 -13.38
C LYS A 273 8.84 -2.55 -14.15
N ALA A 274 9.07 -2.81 -15.45
CA ALA A 274 9.83 -1.91 -16.32
C ALA A 274 9.11 -0.57 -16.53
N VAL A 275 7.77 -0.57 -16.66
CA VAL A 275 6.99 0.68 -16.74
C VAL A 275 7.09 1.46 -15.44
N VAL A 276 6.99 0.80 -14.26
CA VAL A 276 7.17 1.46 -12.95
C VAL A 276 8.56 2.10 -12.85
N ALA A 277 9.62 1.38 -13.20
CA ALA A 277 10.97 1.91 -13.20
C ALA A 277 11.10 3.18 -14.07
N GLN A 278 10.53 3.14 -15.28
CA GLN A 278 10.61 4.26 -16.22
C GLN A 278 9.77 5.46 -15.77
N MET A 279 8.58 5.26 -15.18
CA MET A 279 7.72 6.36 -14.74
C MET A 279 8.34 7.16 -13.59
N LEU A 280 9.13 6.53 -12.70
CA LEU A 280 9.89 7.21 -11.65
C LEU A 280 10.89 8.22 -12.24
N HIS A 281 11.49 7.92 -13.40
CA HIS A 281 12.36 8.85 -14.12
C HIS A 281 11.59 9.97 -14.83
N MET A 282 10.28 9.79 -15.03
CA MET A 282 9.42 10.74 -15.74
C MET A 282 8.57 11.62 -14.80
N GLY A 283 8.81 11.54 -13.50
CA GLY A 283 8.17 12.41 -12.51
C GLY A 283 6.88 11.85 -11.90
N ASP A 284 6.63 10.56 -12.03
CA ASP A 284 5.61 9.84 -11.27
C ASP A 284 6.24 9.18 -10.03
N GLU A 285 5.46 8.94 -8.97
CA GLU A 285 5.91 8.22 -7.77
C GLU A 285 5.15 6.89 -7.54
N GLY A 286 4.10 6.64 -8.32
CA GLY A 286 3.42 5.34 -8.34
C GLY A 286 2.25 5.19 -7.36
N HIS A 287 1.86 6.23 -6.63
CA HIS A 287 0.66 6.25 -5.80
C HIS A 287 -0.33 7.34 -6.27
N ASN A 288 -0.07 8.61 -5.98
CA ASN A 288 -0.95 9.70 -6.41
C ASN A 288 -0.63 10.21 -7.83
N ARG A 289 0.52 9.91 -8.36
CA ARG A 289 0.90 10.32 -9.71
C ARG A 289 1.33 9.11 -10.53
N ASN A 290 0.58 8.85 -11.58
CA ASN A 290 0.74 7.69 -12.48
C ASN A 290 0.54 8.07 -13.95
N ARG A 291 0.68 9.36 -14.27
CA ARG A 291 0.39 9.88 -15.61
C ARG A 291 1.31 9.31 -16.68
N ALA A 292 2.60 9.29 -16.42
CA ALA A 292 3.57 8.72 -17.34
C ALA A 292 3.36 7.21 -17.51
N GLY A 293 3.11 6.49 -16.40
CA GLY A 293 2.75 5.07 -16.43
C GLY A 293 1.51 4.79 -17.27
N THR A 294 0.44 5.60 -17.11
CA THR A 294 -0.79 5.49 -17.92
C THR A 294 -0.54 5.68 -19.41
N LEU A 295 0.24 6.70 -19.77
CA LEU A 295 0.55 6.98 -21.18
C LEU A 295 1.46 5.90 -21.80
N MET A 296 2.40 5.36 -21.03
CA MET A 296 3.24 4.24 -21.47
C MET A 296 2.42 2.97 -21.67
N LEU A 297 1.52 2.62 -20.75
CA LEU A 297 0.60 1.49 -20.92
C LEU A 297 -0.24 1.65 -22.19
N LEU A 298 -0.83 2.84 -22.39
CA LEU A 298 -1.62 3.11 -23.58
C LEU A 298 -0.78 2.95 -24.85
N ARG A 299 0.45 3.46 -24.87
CA ARG A 299 1.39 3.28 -26.00
C ARG A 299 1.64 1.80 -26.30
N GLU A 300 1.80 0.97 -25.26
CA GLU A 300 2.03 -0.47 -25.42
C GLU A 300 0.81 -1.21 -25.98
N LEU A 301 -0.41 -0.79 -25.62
CA LEU A 301 -1.65 -1.45 -26.04
C LEU A 301 -2.23 -0.91 -27.33
N LEU A 302 -1.92 0.34 -27.70
CA LEU A 302 -2.56 1.05 -28.83
C LEU A 302 -2.47 0.32 -30.18
N PRO A 303 -1.32 -0.26 -30.60
CA PRO A 303 -1.28 -1.05 -31.84
C PRO A 303 -2.29 -2.19 -31.82
N SER A 304 -2.33 -2.96 -30.74
CA SER A 304 -3.25 -4.09 -30.60
C SER A 304 -4.72 -3.70 -30.47
N LEU A 305 -5.02 -2.51 -29.92
CA LEU A 305 -6.35 -1.93 -29.91
C LEU A 305 -6.81 -1.59 -31.34
N ILE A 306 -5.93 -0.98 -32.16
CA ILE A 306 -6.21 -0.61 -33.56
C ILE A 306 -6.38 -1.88 -34.44
N GLU A 307 -5.48 -2.84 -34.30
CA GLU A 307 -5.50 -4.12 -35.04
C GLU A 307 -6.73 -4.97 -34.70
N GLY A 308 -7.39 -4.68 -33.57
CA GLY A 308 -8.62 -5.35 -33.13
C GLY A 308 -9.80 -5.19 -34.07
N GLY A 309 -9.79 -4.17 -34.91
CA GLY A 309 -10.90 -3.87 -35.80
C GLY A 309 -12.18 -3.44 -35.06
N GLU A 310 -12.02 -2.90 -33.84
CA GLU A 310 -13.10 -2.42 -33.00
C GLU A 310 -13.85 -1.25 -33.66
N ASP A 311 -15.10 -0.99 -33.24
CA ASP A 311 -15.81 0.22 -33.68
C ASP A 311 -14.98 1.47 -33.37
N GLY A 312 -14.77 2.31 -34.36
CA GLY A 312 -13.88 3.46 -34.23
C GLY A 312 -14.33 4.48 -33.16
N ARG A 313 -15.64 4.53 -32.84
CA ARG A 313 -16.18 5.38 -31.78
C ARG A 313 -15.85 4.79 -30.41
N GLU A 314 -16.13 3.50 -30.19
CA GLU A 314 -15.80 2.81 -28.94
C GLU A 314 -14.30 2.84 -28.66
N LEU A 315 -13.46 2.60 -29.68
CA LEU A 315 -12.01 2.73 -29.57
C LEU A 315 -11.60 4.14 -29.13
N ALA A 316 -12.17 5.18 -29.74
CA ALA A 316 -11.88 6.56 -29.36
C ALA A 316 -12.31 6.87 -27.92
N ASP A 317 -13.44 6.33 -27.46
CA ASP A 317 -13.92 6.51 -26.10
C ASP A 317 -13.02 5.81 -25.09
N VAL A 318 -12.56 4.59 -25.36
CA VAL A 318 -11.58 3.87 -24.52
C VAL A 318 -10.26 4.63 -24.47
N VAL A 319 -9.72 5.08 -25.60
CA VAL A 319 -8.47 5.86 -25.63
C VAL A 319 -8.59 7.16 -24.83
N ARG A 320 -9.70 7.91 -25.01
CA ARG A 320 -9.96 9.13 -24.23
C ARG A 320 -10.07 8.84 -22.73
N PHE A 321 -10.80 7.79 -22.36
CA PHE A 321 -10.96 7.40 -20.95
C PHE A 321 -9.63 7.08 -20.30
N VAL A 322 -8.83 6.21 -20.92
CA VAL A 322 -7.52 5.81 -20.38
C VAL A 322 -6.55 7.01 -20.36
N SER A 323 -6.40 7.74 -21.47
CA SER A 323 -5.48 8.89 -21.56
C SER A 323 -5.87 10.07 -20.67
N GLY A 324 -7.16 10.22 -20.38
CA GLY A 324 -7.70 11.26 -19.48
C GLY A 324 -7.67 10.88 -17.99
N ASN A 325 -7.32 9.64 -17.66
CA ASN A 325 -7.26 9.13 -16.29
C ASN A 325 -5.81 8.99 -15.82
N ASP A 326 -5.25 10.05 -15.25
CA ASP A 326 -3.86 10.08 -14.77
C ASP A 326 -3.56 9.01 -13.69
N HIS A 327 -4.59 8.37 -13.09
CA HIS A 327 -4.48 7.31 -12.10
C HIS A 327 -4.70 5.89 -12.67
N PHE A 328 -4.93 5.74 -13.97
CA PHE A 328 -5.27 4.43 -14.54
C PHE A 328 -4.20 3.37 -14.26
N PHE A 329 -2.94 3.74 -14.34
CA PHE A 329 -1.81 2.83 -14.12
C PHE A 329 -1.58 2.48 -12.64
N LEU A 330 -2.13 3.23 -11.66
CA LEU A 330 -2.07 2.88 -10.25
C LEU A 330 -2.56 1.44 -10.01
N ASN A 331 -3.61 1.03 -10.72
CA ASN A 331 -4.22 -0.28 -10.57
C ASN A 331 -3.39 -1.42 -11.21
N LEU A 332 -2.20 -1.09 -11.74
CA LEU A 332 -1.13 -2.04 -12.11
C LEU A 332 0.07 -1.93 -11.18
N VAL A 333 0.38 -0.73 -10.65
CA VAL A 333 1.42 -0.55 -9.63
C VAL A 333 1.07 -1.31 -8.36
N MET A 334 -0.17 -1.21 -7.90
CA MET A 334 -0.61 -1.86 -6.67
C MET A 334 -0.45 -3.40 -6.69
N PRO A 335 -0.97 -4.14 -7.68
CA PRO A 335 -0.78 -5.58 -7.72
C PRO A 335 0.67 -5.99 -8.00
N ALA A 336 1.49 -5.16 -8.68
CA ALA A 336 2.93 -5.39 -8.78
C ALA A 336 3.61 -5.35 -7.41
N CYS A 337 3.25 -4.38 -6.57
CA CYS A 337 3.75 -4.27 -5.19
C CYS A 337 3.22 -5.41 -4.31
N LYS A 338 1.96 -5.85 -4.53
CA LYS A 338 1.40 -7.03 -3.84
C LYS A 338 2.19 -8.30 -4.15
N LEU A 339 2.58 -8.53 -5.41
CA LEU A 339 3.45 -9.66 -5.80
C LEU A 339 4.79 -9.63 -5.05
N ALA A 340 5.41 -8.45 -4.93
CA ALA A 340 6.65 -8.29 -4.16
C ALA A 340 6.46 -8.65 -2.68
N GLY A 341 5.35 -8.21 -2.05
CA GLY A 341 4.99 -8.57 -0.68
C GLY A 341 4.70 -10.07 -0.52
N GLN A 342 3.98 -10.69 -1.47
CA GLN A 342 3.69 -12.14 -1.47
C GLN A 342 4.97 -12.96 -1.55
N ALA A 343 5.92 -12.57 -2.41
CA ALA A 343 7.20 -13.26 -2.54
C ALA A 343 8.02 -13.25 -1.24
N ALA A 344 7.84 -12.25 -0.40
CA ALA A 344 8.51 -12.09 0.89
C ALA A 344 7.71 -12.66 2.07
N SER A 345 6.48 -13.13 1.88
CA SER A 345 5.61 -13.62 2.97
C SER A 345 6.03 -15.01 3.47
N GLY A 346 5.70 -15.33 4.74
CA GLY A 346 5.83 -16.65 5.33
C GLY A 346 7.28 -17.07 5.67
N ILE A 347 8.19 -16.13 5.86
CA ILE A 347 9.60 -16.41 6.21
C ILE A 347 9.78 -16.24 7.71
N ALA A 348 9.82 -17.36 8.45
CA ALA A 348 9.99 -17.37 9.91
C ALA A 348 11.19 -16.56 10.35
N GLY A 349 11.04 -15.75 11.40
CA GLY A 349 12.06 -14.84 11.93
C GLY A 349 12.23 -13.52 11.18
N SER A 350 11.52 -13.31 10.06
CA SER A 350 11.59 -12.04 9.31
C SER A 350 10.66 -10.98 9.90
N THR A 351 11.20 -9.78 10.08
CA THR A 351 10.50 -8.58 10.58
C THR A 351 10.02 -7.65 9.45
N VAL A 352 10.12 -8.08 8.19
CA VAL A 352 9.76 -7.28 7.03
C VAL A 352 8.25 -7.14 6.91
N VAL A 353 7.75 -5.91 6.74
CA VAL A 353 6.35 -5.62 6.45
C VAL A 353 6.04 -6.05 5.01
N THR A 354 5.03 -6.87 4.83
CA THR A 354 4.59 -7.38 3.51
C THR A 354 3.31 -6.74 3.01
N VAL A 355 2.50 -6.19 3.92
CA VAL A 355 1.24 -5.51 3.61
C VAL A 355 1.07 -4.30 4.53
N MET A 356 0.62 -3.19 3.95
CA MET A 356 -0.02 -2.07 4.62
C MET A 356 -1.33 -1.78 3.88
N ALA A 357 -2.47 -1.76 4.61
CA ALA A 357 -3.78 -1.60 4.01
C ALA A 357 -4.77 -0.93 4.99
N ARG A 358 -5.84 -0.29 4.47
CA ARG A 358 -6.79 0.50 5.25
C ARG A 358 -8.21 0.31 4.71
N ASN A 359 -9.18 0.20 5.61
CA ASN A 359 -10.60 0.07 5.24
C ASN A 359 -11.43 1.33 5.51
N GLY A 360 -10.77 2.43 5.90
CA GLY A 360 -11.45 3.70 6.23
C GLY A 360 -11.93 3.80 7.68
N THR A 361 -11.68 2.77 8.47
CA THR A 361 -11.91 2.69 9.92
C THR A 361 -10.64 2.22 10.60
N ASP A 362 -10.09 1.10 10.15
CA ASP A 362 -8.86 0.50 10.68
C ASP A 362 -7.73 0.58 9.64
N PHE A 363 -6.53 0.79 10.14
CA PHE A 363 -5.27 0.51 9.45
C PHE A 363 -4.78 -0.87 9.86
N GLY A 364 -4.24 -1.65 8.93
CA GLY A 364 -3.66 -2.95 9.22
C GLY A 364 -2.33 -3.19 8.52
N ILE A 365 -1.46 -3.96 9.17
CA ILE A 365 -0.22 -4.46 8.58
C ILE A 365 -0.14 -5.98 8.69
N GLN A 366 0.61 -6.58 7.76
CA GLN A 366 1.08 -7.97 7.85
C GLN A 366 2.60 -7.98 7.75
N THR A 367 3.24 -8.98 8.38
CA THR A 367 4.69 -9.14 8.33
C THR A 367 5.08 -10.49 7.77
N SER A 368 6.26 -10.57 7.20
CA SER A 368 6.81 -11.81 6.63
C SER A 368 6.84 -12.96 7.63
N GLY A 369 7.25 -12.69 8.88
CA GLY A 369 7.40 -13.71 9.92
C GLY A 369 6.09 -14.18 10.54
N THR A 370 4.99 -13.44 10.39
CA THR A 370 3.66 -13.77 10.95
C THR A 370 2.64 -14.19 9.88
N GLY A 371 3.07 -14.27 8.62
CA GLY A 371 2.21 -14.69 7.50
C GLY A 371 1.09 -13.68 7.22
N ASP A 372 -0.14 -14.16 7.19
CA ASP A 372 -1.36 -13.40 6.87
C ASP A 372 -2.07 -12.79 8.09
N ARG A 373 -1.48 -12.91 9.28
CA ARG A 373 -2.00 -12.30 10.50
C ARG A 373 -2.02 -10.77 10.38
N TRP A 374 -3.18 -10.17 10.64
CA TRP A 374 -3.36 -8.72 10.69
C TRP A 374 -3.04 -8.15 12.08
N PHE A 375 -2.35 -7.01 12.09
CA PHE A 375 -2.14 -6.16 13.26
C PHE A 375 -2.79 -4.82 12.97
N THR A 376 -3.85 -4.47 13.71
CA THR A 376 -4.74 -3.38 13.36
C THR A 376 -4.84 -2.32 14.46
N ALA A 377 -5.07 -1.08 14.06
CA ALA A 377 -5.42 0.03 14.92
C ALA A 377 -6.29 1.04 14.13
N PRO A 378 -6.97 1.99 14.81
CA PRO A 378 -7.76 3.01 14.12
C PRO A 378 -6.93 3.78 13.09
N ALA A 379 -7.45 3.91 11.86
CA ALA A 379 -6.77 4.61 10.78
C ALA A 379 -6.68 6.12 11.07
N ASN A 380 -5.51 6.73 10.82
CA ASN A 380 -5.33 8.18 10.88
C ASN A 380 -6.02 8.86 9.71
N THR A 381 -6.40 10.13 9.89
CA THR A 381 -6.92 10.96 8.79
C THR A 381 -5.77 11.64 8.05
N PRO A 382 -5.73 11.61 6.70
CA PRO A 382 -4.69 12.27 5.94
C PRO A 382 -4.72 13.80 6.10
N GLU A 383 -3.54 14.41 6.08
CA GLU A 383 -3.35 15.87 6.12
C GLU A 383 -2.83 16.37 4.77
N GLY A 384 -3.40 17.44 4.22
CA GLY A 384 -3.00 17.98 2.93
C GLY A 384 -3.95 19.04 2.37
N LEU A 385 -4.15 19.03 1.05
CA LEU A 385 -4.97 20.01 0.35
C LEU A 385 -6.36 19.45 0.04
N PHE A 386 -7.37 20.26 0.29
CA PHE A 386 -8.76 19.96 0.01
C PHE A 386 -9.20 20.56 -1.32
N LEU A 387 -10.11 19.86 -1.99
CA LEU A 387 -10.83 20.40 -3.15
C LEU A 387 -11.75 21.54 -2.72
N ALA A 388 -12.09 22.44 -3.66
CA ALA A 388 -12.94 23.58 -3.38
C ALA A 388 -14.28 23.17 -2.73
N GLY A 389 -14.59 23.75 -1.58
CA GLY A 389 -15.83 23.50 -0.83
C GLY A 389 -15.73 22.40 0.21
N TYR A 390 -14.54 21.81 0.44
CA TYR A 390 -14.29 20.80 1.47
C TYR A 390 -13.21 21.25 2.45
N GLY A 391 -13.25 20.68 3.66
CA GLY A 391 -12.31 20.91 4.75
C GLY A 391 -11.93 19.62 5.49
N PRO A 392 -11.12 19.73 6.56
CA PRO A 392 -10.69 18.57 7.36
C PRO A 392 -11.85 17.75 7.93
N GLU A 393 -12.96 18.39 8.24
CA GLU A 393 -14.18 17.76 8.76
C GLU A 393 -14.86 16.83 7.75
N ASP A 394 -14.62 17.04 6.45
CA ASP A 394 -15.20 16.23 5.39
C ASP A 394 -14.38 14.97 5.09
N ALA A 395 -13.11 14.92 5.52
CA ALA A 395 -12.23 13.81 5.24
C ALA A 395 -12.58 12.58 6.07
N ASN A 396 -12.64 11.42 5.41
CA ASN A 396 -12.66 10.12 6.08
C ASN A 396 -11.25 9.75 6.55
N PRO A 397 -11.09 8.97 7.65
CA PRO A 397 -9.83 8.30 7.93
C PRO A 397 -9.32 7.53 6.71
N ASP A 398 -8.01 7.31 6.63
CA ASP A 398 -7.36 6.76 5.44
C ASP A 398 -7.96 5.42 5.01
N ILE A 399 -8.10 5.22 3.69
CA ILE A 399 -8.79 4.08 3.09
C ILE A 399 -8.08 3.61 1.83
N GLY A 400 -7.96 2.30 1.64
CA GLY A 400 -7.46 1.66 0.42
C GLY A 400 -6.27 0.73 0.65
N ASP A 401 -6.08 -0.20 -0.27
CA ASP A 401 -4.89 -1.06 -0.29
C ASP A 401 -3.69 -0.38 -0.93
N SER A 402 -3.85 0.85 -1.41
CA SER A 402 -2.79 1.55 -2.15
C SER A 402 -1.51 1.80 -1.35
N ALA A 403 -1.54 1.74 0.02
CA ALA A 403 -0.32 1.74 0.83
C ALA A 403 0.60 0.52 0.58
N ILE A 404 0.16 -0.46 -0.17
CA ILE A 404 1.02 -1.55 -0.67
C ILE A 404 2.15 -1.00 -1.57
N THR A 405 1.96 0.17 -2.19
CA THR A 405 3.01 0.83 -3.00
C THR A 405 4.21 1.21 -2.14
N GLU A 406 3.98 1.73 -0.95
CA GLU A 406 5.02 2.11 0.00
C GLU A 406 5.78 0.88 0.54
N THR A 407 5.14 -0.28 0.69
CA THR A 407 5.85 -1.51 1.09
C THR A 407 6.90 -1.95 0.07
N ALA A 408 6.69 -1.65 -1.20
CA ALA A 408 7.59 -1.99 -2.30
C ALA A 408 8.55 -0.84 -2.69
N GLY A 409 8.52 0.28 -1.97
CA GLY A 409 9.46 1.39 -2.14
C GLY A 409 9.04 2.44 -3.17
N VAL A 410 7.75 2.50 -3.56
CA VAL A 410 7.20 3.58 -4.40
C VAL A 410 6.18 4.41 -3.60
N GLY A 411 5.40 5.26 -4.22
CA GLY A 411 4.49 6.15 -3.49
C GLY A 411 5.22 7.14 -2.58
N GLY A 412 4.82 7.24 -1.33
CA GLY A 412 5.43 8.11 -0.32
C GLY A 412 6.93 7.86 -0.11
N PHE A 413 7.41 6.66 -0.41
CA PHE A 413 8.84 6.29 -0.36
C PHE A 413 9.64 6.82 -1.56
N ALA A 414 8.98 7.14 -2.67
CA ALA A 414 9.57 7.67 -3.89
C ALA A 414 9.18 9.13 -4.16
N MET A 415 8.77 9.90 -3.17
CA MET A 415 8.37 11.32 -3.31
C MET A 415 9.42 12.16 -4.05
N ALA A 416 10.71 11.87 -3.86
CA ALA A 416 11.80 12.56 -4.55
C ALA A 416 11.76 12.36 -6.08
N ALA A 417 11.12 11.30 -6.61
CA ALA A 417 10.92 11.10 -8.04
C ALA A 417 9.85 12.05 -8.62
N ALA A 418 8.88 12.50 -7.79
CA ALA A 418 7.76 13.32 -8.21
C ALA A 418 7.64 14.62 -7.40
N PRO A 419 8.61 15.55 -7.46
CA PRO A 419 8.60 16.78 -6.64
C PRO A 419 7.36 17.65 -6.87
N ALA A 420 6.71 17.53 -8.03
CA ALA A 420 5.48 18.25 -8.35
C ALA A 420 4.32 17.85 -7.42
N ILE A 421 4.30 16.59 -6.93
CA ILE A 421 3.24 16.11 -6.04
C ILE A 421 3.33 16.73 -4.65
N ALA A 422 4.53 17.13 -4.22
CA ALA A 422 4.70 17.82 -2.94
C ALA A 422 3.82 19.07 -2.86
N ARG A 423 3.58 19.76 -3.98
CA ARG A 423 2.68 20.92 -4.04
C ARG A 423 1.22 20.53 -3.81
N LEU A 424 0.80 19.36 -4.29
CA LEU A 424 -0.58 18.87 -4.12
C LEU A 424 -0.87 18.44 -2.68
N VAL A 425 0.19 18.14 -1.92
CA VAL A 425 0.08 17.77 -0.49
C VAL A 425 0.59 18.90 0.44
N GLY A 426 0.70 20.12 -0.08
CA GLY A 426 1.10 21.30 0.71
C GLY A 426 2.59 21.40 1.03
N GLY A 427 3.45 20.54 0.41
CA GLY A 427 4.89 20.50 0.63
C GLY A 427 5.71 21.22 -0.45
N THR A 428 7.04 21.07 -0.37
CA THR A 428 8.04 21.60 -1.31
C THR A 428 8.84 20.46 -1.98
N ALA A 429 9.59 20.77 -3.04
CA ALA A 429 10.51 19.80 -3.64
C ALA A 429 11.57 19.30 -2.63
N ALA A 430 12.03 20.18 -1.73
CA ALA A 430 12.97 19.82 -0.67
C ALA A 430 12.34 18.86 0.35
N SER A 431 11.06 19.07 0.72
CA SER A 431 10.34 18.15 1.62
C SER A 431 10.14 16.78 0.98
N ALA A 432 9.88 16.71 -0.33
CA ALA A 432 9.77 15.42 -1.04
C ALA A 432 11.08 14.61 -0.97
N VAL A 433 12.22 15.28 -1.17
CA VAL A 433 13.55 14.66 -1.03
C VAL A 433 13.80 14.21 0.41
N ALA A 434 13.47 15.07 1.39
CA ALA A 434 13.63 14.76 2.82
C ALA A 434 12.77 13.54 3.23
N THR A 435 11.51 13.46 2.75
CA THR A 435 10.63 12.31 3.00
C THR A 435 11.25 11.01 2.48
N THR A 436 11.68 10.96 1.22
CA THR A 436 12.32 9.76 0.68
C THR A 436 13.59 9.38 1.47
N ARG A 437 14.40 10.38 1.88
CA ARG A 437 15.61 10.13 2.68
C ARG A 437 15.28 9.56 4.06
N LEU A 438 14.22 10.03 4.70
CA LEU A 438 13.79 9.53 5.99
C LEU A 438 13.39 8.05 5.94
N MET A 439 12.77 7.61 4.85
CA MET A 439 12.33 6.21 4.69
C MET A 439 13.47 5.20 4.65
N TYR A 440 14.71 5.61 4.31
CA TYR A 440 15.87 4.69 4.41
C TYR A 440 16.19 4.28 5.85
N GLU A 441 15.78 5.06 6.86
CA GLU A 441 16.05 4.72 8.26
C GLU A 441 15.26 3.51 8.74
N ILE A 442 14.09 3.27 8.15
CA ILE A 442 13.18 2.18 8.52
C ILE A 442 13.20 1.00 7.55
N THR A 443 14.02 1.05 6.50
CA THR A 443 14.09 0.01 5.47
C THR A 443 15.43 -0.73 5.48
N LEU A 444 15.44 -1.94 4.93
CA LEU A 444 16.59 -2.84 4.95
C LEU A 444 17.43 -2.79 3.69
N ALA A 445 16.86 -2.31 2.57
CA ALA A 445 17.53 -2.29 1.26
C ALA A 445 17.08 -1.12 0.39
N GLU A 446 17.80 -0.97 -0.72
CA GLU A 446 17.45 -0.10 -1.83
C GLU A 446 17.03 -0.94 -3.03
N ASN A 447 15.97 -0.53 -3.73
CA ASN A 447 15.51 -1.25 -4.91
C ASN A 447 16.32 -0.86 -6.14
N PRO A 448 17.18 -1.73 -6.69
CA PRO A 448 18.03 -1.37 -7.81
C PRO A 448 17.27 -1.16 -9.13
N ALA A 449 16.02 -1.66 -9.22
CA ALA A 449 15.16 -1.46 -10.38
C ALA A 449 14.43 -0.11 -10.33
N PHE A 450 14.20 0.44 -9.13
CA PHE A 450 13.44 1.67 -8.93
C PHE A 450 14.37 2.78 -8.45
N THR A 451 15.03 3.45 -9.40
CA THR A 451 16.01 4.50 -9.10
C THR A 451 15.40 5.90 -9.19
N VAL A 452 15.92 6.82 -8.37
CA VAL A 452 15.41 8.19 -8.25
C VAL A 452 16.45 9.18 -8.77
N PRO A 453 16.21 9.86 -9.92
CA PRO A 453 17.18 10.79 -10.51
C PRO A 453 17.60 11.92 -9.56
N ALA A 454 16.67 12.47 -8.76
CA ALA A 454 16.95 13.52 -7.78
C ALA A 454 17.84 13.07 -6.60
N LEU A 455 18.13 11.77 -6.48
CA LEU A 455 19.03 11.16 -5.49
C LEU A 455 20.23 10.49 -6.16
N ASP A 456 20.72 11.03 -7.27
CA ASP A 456 21.84 10.48 -8.05
C ASP A 456 21.61 9.02 -8.47
N PHE A 457 20.36 8.71 -8.87
CA PHE A 457 19.92 7.36 -9.26
C PHE A 457 20.05 6.31 -8.14
N ARG A 458 20.05 6.74 -6.88
CA ARG A 458 19.94 5.83 -5.76
C ARG A 458 18.63 5.05 -5.83
N GLY A 459 18.65 3.76 -5.47
CA GLY A 459 17.45 2.92 -5.41
C GLY A 459 16.47 3.37 -4.33
N THR A 460 15.17 3.19 -4.55
CA THR A 460 14.16 3.55 -3.54
C THR A 460 14.28 2.70 -2.28
N PRO A 461 14.00 3.28 -1.08
CA PRO A 461 14.03 2.54 0.19
C PRO A 461 12.97 1.43 0.18
N THR A 462 13.37 0.18 0.44
CA THR A 462 12.51 -1.00 0.32
C THR A 462 12.75 -2.00 1.45
N GLY A 463 11.70 -2.73 1.85
CA GLY A 463 11.76 -3.69 2.94
C GLY A 463 11.65 -3.00 4.30
N ILE A 464 10.46 -2.48 4.64
CA ILE A 464 10.17 -1.86 5.93
C ILE A 464 10.39 -2.90 7.04
N ASP A 465 11.20 -2.55 8.03
CA ASP A 465 11.51 -3.39 9.19
C ASP A 465 10.73 -2.91 10.42
N VAL A 466 9.80 -3.73 10.91
CA VAL A 466 9.01 -3.43 12.12
C VAL A 466 9.90 -3.01 13.29
N SER A 467 11.03 -3.69 13.51
CA SER A 467 11.95 -3.38 14.63
C SER A 467 12.62 -2.01 14.47
N ARG A 468 12.90 -1.59 13.22
CA ARG A 468 13.43 -0.25 12.96
C ARG A 468 12.37 0.83 13.17
N VAL A 469 11.14 0.61 12.69
CA VAL A 469 10.02 1.55 12.90
C VAL A 469 9.81 1.79 14.39
N VAL A 470 9.66 0.74 15.19
CA VAL A 470 9.43 0.86 16.64
C VAL A 470 10.63 1.48 17.36
N ARG A 471 11.86 1.09 17.01
CA ARG A 471 13.08 1.61 17.63
C ARG A 471 13.33 3.09 17.35
N THR A 472 13.07 3.55 16.11
CA THR A 472 13.37 4.93 15.71
C THR A 472 12.20 5.87 15.95
N GLY A 473 10.97 5.34 16.08
CA GLY A 473 9.74 6.12 16.10
C GLY A 473 9.39 6.76 14.75
N VAL A 474 10.15 6.43 13.69
CA VAL A 474 9.89 6.90 12.33
C VAL A 474 8.84 5.98 11.69
N LEU A 475 7.69 6.56 11.34
CA LEU A 475 6.60 5.85 10.67
C LEU A 475 6.71 5.96 9.15
N PRO A 476 6.29 4.91 8.42
CA PRO A 476 6.14 4.98 6.97
C PRO A 476 5.30 6.19 6.53
N GLN A 477 5.80 6.95 5.57
CA GLN A 477 5.04 8.05 4.98
C GLN A 477 4.23 7.54 3.79
N ILE A 478 2.92 7.73 3.83
CA ILE A 478 2.00 7.34 2.78
C ILE A 478 1.46 8.60 2.10
N ASN A 479 1.44 8.57 0.78
CA ASN A 479 0.87 9.61 -0.06
C ASN A 479 -0.48 9.12 -0.59
N THR A 480 -1.59 9.79 -0.27
CA THR A 480 -2.93 9.24 -0.49
C THR A 480 -3.93 10.29 -0.96
N GLY A 481 -5.00 9.85 -1.64
CA GLY A 481 -6.20 10.64 -1.86
C GLY A 481 -7.09 10.64 -0.60
N MET A 482 -7.94 11.64 -0.46
CA MET A 482 -8.92 11.74 0.64
C MET A 482 -10.32 11.47 0.11
N ALA A 483 -10.99 10.46 0.67
CA ALA A 483 -12.41 10.21 0.43
C ALA A 483 -13.26 11.04 1.40
N GLY A 484 -14.45 11.45 0.95
CA GLY A 484 -15.43 12.11 1.81
C GLY A 484 -15.98 11.15 2.86
N ARG A 485 -16.15 11.64 4.10
CA ARG A 485 -16.68 10.88 5.24
C ARG A 485 -18.10 10.38 5.00
N VAL A 486 -18.91 11.14 4.28
CA VAL A 486 -20.30 10.80 3.96
C VAL A 486 -20.35 9.98 2.67
N ALA A 487 -21.06 8.85 2.70
CA ALA A 487 -21.31 8.03 1.52
C ALA A 487 -21.90 8.88 0.38
N GLY A 488 -21.47 8.64 -0.85
CA GLY A 488 -21.91 9.40 -2.02
C GLY A 488 -21.13 10.69 -2.31
N THR A 489 -20.27 11.17 -1.39
CA THR A 489 -19.52 12.42 -1.58
C THR A 489 -18.47 12.30 -2.69
N GLY A 490 -17.68 11.24 -2.69
CA GLY A 490 -16.55 11.08 -3.59
C GLY A 490 -15.23 11.61 -3.00
N GLN A 491 -14.29 12.04 -3.87
CA GLN A 491 -13.00 12.59 -3.46
C GLN A 491 -13.14 14.00 -2.91
N VAL A 492 -12.48 14.30 -1.78
CA VAL A 492 -12.47 15.62 -1.14
C VAL A 492 -11.10 16.28 -1.07
N GLY A 493 -10.01 15.53 -1.32
CA GLY A 493 -8.66 16.08 -1.26
C GLY A 493 -7.58 15.06 -1.59
N ALA A 494 -6.33 15.44 -1.28
CA ALA A 494 -5.16 14.57 -1.30
C ALA A 494 -4.15 15.05 -0.25
N GLY A 495 -3.39 14.11 0.35
CA GLY A 495 -2.49 14.44 1.43
C GLY A 495 -1.48 13.34 1.75
N LEU A 496 -0.85 13.52 2.89
CA LEU A 496 0.07 12.57 3.51
C LEU A 496 -0.55 12.01 4.78
N VAL A 497 -0.20 10.77 5.09
CA VAL A 497 -0.63 10.10 6.33
C VAL A 497 0.45 9.12 6.77
N THR A 498 0.49 8.84 8.06
CA THR A 498 1.32 7.77 8.65
C THR A 498 0.43 6.68 9.24
N PRO A 499 0.88 5.42 9.24
CA PRO A 499 0.22 4.35 9.99
C PRO A 499 0.19 4.66 11.50
N PRO A 500 -0.77 4.09 12.25
CA PRO A 500 -0.68 4.06 13.70
C PRO A 500 0.52 3.23 14.18
N MET A 501 1.28 3.72 15.18
CA MET A 501 2.41 3.00 15.79
C MET A 501 1.98 1.67 16.40
N GLU A 502 0.74 1.60 16.89
CA GLU A 502 0.14 0.42 17.52
C GLU A 502 0.16 -0.82 16.62
N CYS A 503 0.02 -0.65 15.30
CA CYS A 503 0.14 -1.77 14.35
C CYS A 503 1.54 -2.39 14.42
N PHE A 504 2.58 -1.56 14.51
CA PHE A 504 3.98 -2.02 14.56
C PHE A 504 4.36 -2.61 15.91
N THR A 505 3.88 -2.04 17.02
CA THR A 505 4.15 -2.59 18.35
C THR A 505 3.45 -3.92 18.57
N GLN A 506 2.21 -4.10 18.09
CA GLN A 506 1.51 -5.40 18.10
C GLN A 506 2.25 -6.44 17.25
N ALA A 507 2.70 -6.07 16.06
CA ALA A 507 3.47 -6.96 15.19
C ALA A 507 4.80 -7.36 15.82
N LEU A 508 5.50 -6.40 16.46
CA LEU A 508 6.76 -6.65 17.17
C LEU A 508 6.55 -7.63 18.32
N GLY A 509 5.49 -7.45 19.13
CA GLY A 509 5.15 -8.36 20.22
C GLY A 509 4.92 -9.79 19.74
N ALA A 510 4.16 -9.96 18.64
CA ALA A 510 3.93 -11.27 18.04
C ALA A 510 5.23 -11.93 17.51
N LEU A 511 6.13 -11.13 16.92
CA LEU A 511 7.44 -11.62 16.47
C LEU A 511 8.34 -12.00 17.64
N ALA A 512 8.31 -11.26 18.75
CA ALA A 512 9.03 -11.58 19.98
C ALA A 512 8.51 -12.88 20.62
N GLU A 513 7.19 -13.11 20.65
CA GLU A 513 6.59 -14.37 21.09
C GLU A 513 7.11 -15.56 20.28
N LEU A 514 7.16 -15.43 18.95
CA LEU A 514 7.68 -16.46 18.06
C LEU A 514 9.19 -16.69 18.25
N ALA A 515 9.96 -15.64 18.54
CA ALA A 515 11.39 -15.75 18.84
C ALA A 515 11.63 -16.54 20.13
N ARG A 516 10.90 -16.22 21.22
CA ARG A 516 10.98 -16.94 22.51
C ARG A 516 10.59 -18.42 22.38
N ALA A 517 9.50 -18.70 21.65
CA ALA A 517 9.03 -20.08 21.44
C ALA A 517 10.06 -20.95 20.69
N ASP A 518 10.84 -20.37 19.80
CA ASP A 518 11.88 -21.09 19.05
C ASP A 518 13.15 -21.33 19.88
N GLU A 519 13.47 -20.47 20.85
CA GLU A 519 14.58 -20.67 21.77
C GLU A 519 14.30 -21.79 22.82
N GLU A 520 13.03 -22.00 23.14
CA GLU A 520 12.58 -23.04 24.07
C GLU A 520 12.47 -24.43 23.41
N ALA A 521 12.42 -24.53 22.08
CA ALA A 521 12.26 -25.75 21.29
C ALA A 521 13.61 -26.37 20.88
#